data_5075b3f28c3319067d77f96d10f208d6
#
_entry.id   5075b3f28c3319067d77f96d10f208d6
#
_cell.length_a   1.000
_cell.length_b   1.000
_cell.length_c   1.000
_cell.angle_alpha   90.00
_cell.angle_beta   90.00
_cell.angle_gamma   90.00
#
_symmetry.space_group_name_H-M   'P 1'
#
loop_
_entity.id
_entity.type
_entity.pdbx_description
1 polymer ?
#
loop_
_entity_poly.entity_id
_entity_poly.type
_entity_poly.pdbx_seq_one_letter_code
_entity_poly.pdbx_strand_id
1 'polypeptide(L)'
;MPTDSSPELSSVDHLVEQFDGFLIDAYGVLVHSGGAYPGSAAFIEELNTRGVPYRVVTNDASRLPSTCAEKYRGDGVPVPADRVITSGSMLTPYFDSNDLDGAACLCLGTRDSRAYVEQAGGTLVDPDDPFDVLVMGDDAGFTFRESVDGAVTHLFHRYDRDEPVELLLPNPDQFFQRGADRYGVAIGAIASMLESILEDRYPDRAPTFERLGKPNPDMFDHGAEQVSEELPTSSDPDILVIGDQLNTDIRGARNAGLESALMASSHERWEEAARASGVYPDYILHGLEN
;
A
#
# COMPACT_ATOMS: atom_id res chain seq x y z
N MET A 1 -16.24 17.86 -11.94
CA MET A 1 -16.67 17.16 -13.17
C MET A 1 -15.41 16.51 -13.71
N PRO A 2 -15.34 15.20 -13.96
CA PRO A 2 -14.14 14.63 -14.55
C PRO A 2 -13.98 15.24 -15.94
N THR A 3 -12.82 15.81 -16.21
CA THR A 3 -12.42 16.25 -17.54
C THR A 3 -12.30 15.01 -18.42
N ASP A 4 -13.12 14.94 -19.46
CA ASP A 4 -13.16 13.89 -20.50
C ASP A 4 -11.93 14.06 -21.45
N SER A 5 -10.75 14.33 -20.88
CA SER A 5 -9.51 14.44 -21.63
C SER A 5 -8.84 13.07 -21.68
N SER A 6 -8.50 12.59 -22.86
CA SER A 6 -7.66 11.40 -23.00
C SER A 6 -6.33 11.64 -22.28
N PRO A 7 -5.79 10.61 -21.59
CA PRO A 7 -4.50 10.72 -20.91
C PRO A 7 -3.40 11.24 -21.86
N GLU A 8 -2.52 12.09 -21.34
CA GLU A 8 -1.41 12.64 -22.10
C GLU A 8 -0.23 11.66 -22.08
N LEU A 9 0.34 11.37 -23.26
CA LEU A 9 1.59 10.63 -23.36
C LEU A 9 2.74 11.54 -22.96
N SER A 10 3.50 11.17 -21.93
CA SER A 10 4.58 11.99 -21.40
C SER A 10 5.88 11.20 -21.22
N SER A 11 6.99 11.91 -21.00
CA SER A 11 8.27 11.36 -20.57
C SER A 11 8.55 11.72 -19.13
N VAL A 12 9.39 10.92 -18.46
CA VAL A 12 9.82 11.17 -17.08
C VAL A 12 10.45 12.56 -16.95
N ASP A 13 11.33 12.96 -17.85
CA ASP A 13 11.98 14.28 -17.83
C ASP A 13 10.96 15.41 -17.82
N HIS A 14 9.94 15.32 -18.68
CA HIS A 14 8.90 16.34 -18.75
C HIS A 14 8.12 16.45 -17.43
N LEU A 15 7.77 15.30 -16.82
CA LEU A 15 7.05 15.28 -15.55
C LEU A 15 7.91 15.81 -14.40
N VAL A 16 9.23 15.53 -14.39
CA VAL A 16 10.17 16.08 -13.38
C VAL A 16 10.36 17.60 -13.51
N GLU A 17 10.09 18.19 -14.69
CA GLU A 17 10.10 19.64 -14.89
C GLU A 17 8.75 20.30 -14.50
N GLN A 18 7.67 19.54 -14.53
CA GLN A 18 6.31 20.05 -14.34
C GLN A 18 5.85 19.97 -12.88
N PHE A 19 6.23 18.93 -12.15
CA PHE A 19 5.75 18.66 -10.80
C PHE A 19 6.79 18.99 -9.74
N ASP A 20 6.32 19.47 -8.58
CA ASP A 20 7.16 19.84 -7.45
C ASP A 20 7.62 18.62 -6.63
N GLY A 21 6.88 17.49 -6.68
CA GLY A 21 7.22 16.28 -5.96
C GLY A 21 6.48 15.04 -6.46
N PHE A 22 6.88 13.86 -5.94
CA PHE A 22 6.40 12.57 -6.46
C PHE A 22 6.02 11.58 -5.35
N LEU A 23 4.93 10.84 -5.59
CA LEU A 23 4.61 9.59 -4.90
C LEU A 23 4.77 8.45 -5.91
N ILE A 24 5.66 7.52 -5.67
CA ILE A 24 6.09 6.52 -6.65
C ILE A 24 5.79 5.13 -6.11
N ASP A 25 5.02 4.31 -6.85
CA ASP A 25 4.88 2.91 -6.48
C ASP A 25 6.21 2.15 -6.63
N ALA A 26 6.39 1.12 -5.82
CA ALA A 26 7.61 0.32 -5.87
C ALA A 26 7.54 -0.79 -6.91
N TYR A 27 6.57 -1.72 -6.76
CA TYR A 27 6.45 -2.90 -7.62
C TYR A 27 5.63 -2.59 -8.86
N GLY A 28 6.22 -2.78 -10.04
CA GLY A 28 5.61 -2.42 -11.33
C GLY A 28 6.13 -1.09 -11.88
N VAL A 29 6.79 -0.27 -11.04
CA VAL A 29 7.39 1.01 -11.43
C VAL A 29 8.90 0.99 -11.25
N LEU A 30 9.40 0.80 -10.02
CA LEU A 30 10.83 0.81 -9.71
C LEU A 30 11.45 -0.58 -9.77
N VAL A 31 10.75 -1.58 -9.23
CA VAL A 31 11.25 -2.95 -9.08
C VAL A 31 10.21 -3.98 -9.48
N HIS A 32 10.70 -5.18 -9.79
CA HIS A 32 9.89 -6.39 -10.00
C HIS A 32 10.51 -7.58 -9.29
N SER A 33 9.94 -8.79 -9.43
CA SER A 33 10.44 -10.00 -8.77
C SER A 33 11.85 -10.43 -9.19
N GLY A 34 12.40 -9.87 -10.28
CA GLY A 34 13.74 -10.19 -10.82
C GLY A 34 14.76 -9.05 -10.66
N GLY A 35 14.42 -7.92 -10.05
CA GLY A 35 15.31 -6.78 -9.86
C GLY A 35 14.67 -5.42 -10.22
N ALA A 36 15.48 -4.45 -10.61
CA ALA A 36 15.02 -3.13 -11.01
C ALA A 36 14.48 -3.09 -12.45
N TYR A 37 13.49 -2.23 -12.69
CA TYR A 37 13.11 -1.86 -14.05
C TYR A 37 14.21 -0.98 -14.71
N PRO A 38 14.36 -1.03 -16.04
CA PRO A 38 15.24 -0.12 -16.77
C PRO A 38 14.90 1.35 -16.44
N GLY A 39 15.93 2.16 -16.22
CA GLY A 39 15.77 3.58 -15.87
C GLY A 39 15.50 3.89 -14.39
N SER A 40 15.01 2.94 -13.57
CA SER A 40 14.63 3.21 -12.18
C SER A 40 15.75 3.81 -11.32
N ALA A 41 16.96 3.25 -11.43
CA ALA A 41 18.11 3.75 -10.66
C ALA A 41 18.47 5.19 -11.09
N ALA A 42 18.52 5.45 -12.39
CA ALA A 42 18.84 6.78 -12.94
C ALA A 42 17.78 7.80 -12.53
N PHE A 43 16.50 7.44 -12.59
CA PHE A 43 15.39 8.31 -12.17
C PHE A 43 15.49 8.68 -10.69
N ILE A 44 15.71 7.73 -9.80
CA ILE A 44 15.86 8.00 -8.35
C ILE A 44 17.13 8.82 -8.08
N GLU A 45 18.25 8.54 -8.77
CA GLU A 45 19.47 9.34 -8.67
C GLU A 45 19.27 10.77 -9.16
N GLU A 46 18.50 10.98 -10.20
CA GLU A 46 18.14 12.31 -10.70
C GLU A 46 17.32 13.10 -9.67
N LEU A 47 16.24 12.52 -9.13
CA LEU A 47 15.45 13.16 -8.08
C LEU A 47 16.31 13.54 -6.87
N ASN A 48 17.18 12.63 -6.42
CA ASN A 48 18.10 12.90 -5.31
C ASN A 48 19.09 14.03 -5.64
N THR A 49 19.65 14.05 -6.87
CA THR A 49 20.65 15.05 -7.28
C THR A 49 20.02 16.44 -7.47
N ARG A 50 18.81 16.50 -7.98
CA ARG A 50 18.06 17.77 -8.18
C ARG A 50 17.40 18.26 -6.90
N GLY A 51 17.35 17.43 -5.86
CA GLY A 51 16.66 17.74 -4.60
C GLY A 51 15.14 17.80 -4.76
N VAL A 52 14.58 17.07 -5.72
CA VAL A 52 13.13 16.94 -5.90
C VAL A 52 12.60 15.96 -4.85
N PRO A 53 11.67 16.39 -3.97
CA PRO A 53 11.15 15.51 -2.93
C PRO A 53 10.27 14.42 -3.51
N TYR A 54 10.37 13.22 -2.95
CA TYR A 54 9.53 12.08 -3.32
C TYR A 54 9.33 11.13 -2.15
N ARG A 55 8.31 10.29 -2.26
CA ARG A 55 8.12 9.10 -1.41
C ARG A 55 7.85 7.88 -2.29
N VAL A 56 8.40 6.74 -1.89
CA VAL A 56 8.03 5.45 -2.47
C VAL A 56 6.89 4.88 -1.64
N VAL A 57 5.72 4.69 -2.27
CA VAL A 57 4.45 4.32 -1.59
C VAL A 57 4.04 2.93 -2.02
N THR A 58 4.10 1.95 -1.11
CA THR A 58 3.89 0.52 -1.43
C THR A 58 2.89 -0.16 -0.50
N ASN A 59 2.09 -1.10 -1.02
CA ASN A 59 1.20 -1.95 -0.23
C ASN A 59 1.94 -3.05 0.56
N ASP A 60 3.28 -3.05 0.56
CA ASP A 60 4.06 -4.01 1.35
C ASP A 60 3.88 -3.76 2.86
N ALA A 61 3.26 -4.69 3.56
CA ALA A 61 3.17 -4.71 5.02
C ALA A 61 4.02 -5.84 5.64
N SER A 62 4.77 -6.56 4.81
CA SER A 62 5.63 -7.67 5.21
C SER A 62 7.05 -7.24 5.61
N ARG A 63 7.44 -6.00 5.29
CA ARG A 63 8.78 -5.42 5.49
C ARG A 63 8.68 -4.01 6.04
N LEU A 64 9.54 -3.69 7.00
CA LEU A 64 9.75 -2.31 7.46
C LEU A 64 10.35 -1.44 6.34
N PRO A 65 10.19 -0.11 6.39
CA PRO A 65 10.81 0.82 5.42
C PRO A 65 12.32 0.60 5.24
N SER A 66 13.04 0.29 6.32
CA SER A 66 14.47 -0.06 6.27
C SER A 66 14.74 -1.35 5.48
N THR A 67 13.93 -2.38 5.70
CA THR A 67 14.04 -3.68 4.98
C THR A 67 13.68 -3.50 3.50
N CYS A 68 12.67 -2.67 3.18
CA CYS A 68 12.35 -2.31 1.80
C CYS A 68 13.51 -1.58 1.12
N ALA A 69 14.07 -0.56 1.77
CA ALA A 69 15.20 0.22 1.25
C ALA A 69 16.45 -0.64 1.02
N GLU A 70 16.75 -1.60 1.92
CA GLU A 70 17.82 -2.57 1.73
C GLU A 70 17.60 -3.44 0.49
N LYS A 71 16.37 -3.92 0.29
CA LYS A 71 15.99 -4.69 -0.90
C LYS A 71 16.14 -3.86 -2.17
N TYR A 72 15.58 -2.64 -2.22
CA TYR A 72 15.68 -1.76 -3.39
C TYR A 72 17.13 -1.44 -3.73
N ARG A 73 17.97 -1.19 -2.74
CA ARG A 73 19.42 -0.99 -2.93
C ARG A 73 20.10 -2.25 -3.45
N GLY A 74 19.69 -3.43 -2.98
CA GLY A 74 20.18 -4.74 -3.49
C GLY A 74 19.81 -4.95 -4.96
N ASP A 75 18.68 -4.41 -5.40
CA ASP A 75 18.20 -4.41 -6.78
C ASP A 75 18.82 -3.26 -7.62
N GLY A 76 19.63 -2.38 -7.02
CA GLY A 76 20.32 -1.27 -7.68
C GLY A 76 19.58 0.07 -7.64
N VAL A 77 18.44 0.17 -6.94
CA VAL A 77 17.65 1.40 -6.83
C VAL A 77 17.94 2.08 -5.50
N PRO A 78 18.58 3.27 -5.47
CA PRO A 78 19.10 3.90 -4.24
C PRO A 78 18.03 4.70 -3.48
N VAL A 79 16.95 4.06 -3.04
CA VAL A 79 15.91 4.67 -2.23
C VAL A 79 16.32 4.63 -0.75
N PRO A 80 16.41 5.77 -0.04
CA PRO A 80 16.62 5.80 1.41
C PRO A 80 15.38 5.32 2.19
N ALA A 81 15.59 4.78 3.39
CA ALA A 81 14.51 4.21 4.20
C ALA A 81 13.47 5.25 4.64
N ASP A 82 13.89 6.48 4.91
CA ASP A 82 13.04 7.61 5.28
C ASP A 82 12.17 8.14 4.13
N ARG A 83 12.41 7.66 2.91
CA ARG A 83 11.59 7.95 1.73
C ARG A 83 10.63 6.82 1.37
N VAL A 84 10.53 5.77 2.19
CA VAL A 84 9.62 4.64 1.95
C VAL A 84 8.42 4.71 2.89
N ILE A 85 7.23 4.78 2.33
CA ILE A 85 5.94 4.63 3.01
C ILE A 85 5.37 3.28 2.63
N THR A 86 5.19 2.43 3.62
CA THR A 86 4.56 1.11 3.46
C THR A 86 3.15 1.13 4.01
N SER A 87 2.28 0.27 3.52
CA SER A 87 0.94 0.14 4.11
C SER A 87 0.97 -0.32 5.57
N GLY A 88 2.03 -1.06 5.97
CA GLY A 88 2.26 -1.42 7.37
C GLY A 88 2.51 -0.20 8.27
N SER A 89 3.18 0.85 7.77
CA SER A 89 3.42 2.07 8.54
C SER A 89 2.16 2.88 8.83
N MET A 90 1.07 2.64 8.08
CA MET A 90 -0.23 3.28 8.32
C MET A 90 -0.93 2.78 9.58
N LEU A 91 -0.44 1.70 10.21
CA LEU A 91 -0.94 1.26 11.52
C LEU A 91 -0.72 2.31 12.60
N THR A 92 0.42 3.02 12.61
CA THR A 92 0.71 4.05 13.62
C THR A 92 -0.32 5.18 13.61
N PRO A 93 -0.56 5.93 12.51
CA PRO A 93 -1.58 6.97 12.51
C PRO A 93 -3.00 6.44 12.74
N TYR A 94 -3.29 5.19 12.35
CA TYR A 94 -4.57 4.58 12.63
C TYR A 94 -4.76 4.32 14.13
N PHE A 95 -3.77 3.75 14.81
CA PHE A 95 -3.81 3.49 16.26
C PHE A 95 -3.95 4.78 17.05
N ASP A 96 -3.17 5.82 16.69
CA ASP A 96 -3.23 7.14 17.33
C ASP A 96 -4.63 7.78 17.20
N SER A 97 -5.25 7.66 16.01
CA SER A 97 -6.57 8.25 15.73
C SER A 97 -7.74 7.51 16.38
N ASN A 98 -7.54 6.24 16.77
CA ASN A 98 -8.59 5.38 17.32
C ASN A 98 -8.34 4.97 18.78
N ASP A 99 -7.38 5.61 19.47
CA ASP A 99 -7.05 5.35 20.89
C ASP A 99 -6.72 3.87 21.18
N LEU A 100 -5.95 3.21 20.28
CA LEU A 100 -5.60 1.79 20.38
C LEU A 100 -4.27 1.50 21.07
N ASP A 101 -3.64 2.51 21.71
CA ASP A 101 -2.39 2.32 22.47
C ASP A 101 -2.57 1.27 23.58
N GLY A 102 -1.67 0.31 23.63
CA GLY A 102 -1.71 -0.82 24.57
C GLY A 102 -2.73 -1.93 24.22
N ALA A 103 -3.50 -1.80 23.12
CA ALA A 103 -4.47 -2.83 22.72
C ALA A 103 -3.82 -4.19 22.50
N ALA A 104 -4.49 -5.26 22.91
CA ALA A 104 -4.07 -6.64 22.66
C ALA A 104 -4.28 -6.97 21.16
N CYS A 105 -3.21 -7.28 20.44
CA CYS A 105 -3.22 -7.44 18.99
C CYS A 105 -2.78 -8.84 18.55
N LEU A 106 -3.65 -9.58 17.86
CA LEU A 106 -3.25 -10.73 17.08
C LEU A 106 -2.78 -10.25 15.71
N CYS A 107 -1.50 -10.46 15.38
CA CYS A 107 -0.95 -10.12 14.08
C CYS A 107 -0.62 -11.40 13.29
N LEU A 108 -1.32 -11.60 12.16
CA LEU A 108 -1.02 -12.63 11.19
C LEU A 108 -0.09 -12.04 10.12
N GLY A 109 1.20 -12.38 10.20
CA GLY A 109 2.20 -11.79 9.33
C GLY A 109 3.63 -12.12 9.70
N THR A 110 4.56 -11.48 9.01
CA THR A 110 6.00 -11.63 9.21
C THR A 110 6.47 -11.03 10.53
N ARG A 111 7.77 -11.16 10.81
CA ARG A 111 8.39 -10.45 11.94
C ARG A 111 8.23 -8.92 11.80
N ASP A 112 8.42 -8.39 10.61
CA ASP A 112 8.31 -6.95 10.35
C ASP A 112 6.84 -6.48 10.44
N SER A 113 5.86 -7.32 10.01
CA SER A 113 4.44 -7.04 10.23
C SER A 113 4.10 -6.89 11.71
N ARG A 114 4.67 -7.75 12.57
CA ARG A 114 4.51 -7.65 14.03
C ARG A 114 5.18 -6.42 14.60
N ALA A 115 6.37 -6.06 14.07
CA ALA A 115 7.07 -4.86 14.50
C ALA A 115 6.27 -3.57 14.21
N TYR A 116 5.49 -3.52 13.14
CA TYR A 116 4.56 -2.40 12.90
C TYR A 116 3.51 -2.27 13.99
N VAL A 117 2.94 -3.38 14.46
CA VAL A 117 1.97 -3.38 15.56
C VAL A 117 2.61 -2.84 16.84
N GLU A 118 3.84 -3.30 17.17
CA GLU A 118 4.57 -2.82 18.35
C GLU A 118 4.92 -1.32 18.22
N GLN A 119 5.34 -0.87 17.03
CA GLN A 119 5.61 0.55 16.76
C GLN A 119 4.37 1.45 16.86
N ALA A 120 3.19 0.90 16.52
CA ALA A 120 1.91 1.57 16.66
C ALA A 120 1.40 1.60 18.11
N GLY A 121 2.11 1.00 19.08
CA GLY A 121 1.72 0.95 20.47
C GLY A 121 0.92 -0.29 20.88
N GLY A 122 0.65 -1.22 19.95
CA GLY A 122 -0.07 -2.46 20.23
C GLY A 122 0.77 -3.49 21.01
N THR A 123 0.09 -4.35 21.77
CA THR A 123 0.69 -5.47 22.49
C THR A 123 0.39 -6.78 21.77
N LEU A 124 1.41 -7.45 21.27
CA LEU A 124 1.24 -8.72 20.54
C LEU A 124 0.79 -9.84 21.48
N VAL A 125 -0.16 -10.65 21.01
CA VAL A 125 -0.66 -11.85 21.68
C VAL A 125 -0.59 -13.07 20.77
N ASP A 126 -0.66 -14.28 21.36
CA ASP A 126 -0.71 -15.53 20.60
C ASP A 126 -2.13 -15.84 20.09
N PRO A 127 -2.30 -16.71 19.06
CA PRO A 127 -3.61 -17.01 18.47
C PRO A 127 -4.67 -17.57 19.44
N ASP A 128 -4.24 -18.18 20.53
CA ASP A 128 -5.13 -18.74 21.57
C ASP A 128 -5.49 -17.72 22.66
N ASP A 129 -4.83 -16.55 22.67
CA ASP A 129 -5.08 -15.50 23.66
C ASP A 129 -6.19 -14.54 23.21
N PRO A 130 -6.88 -13.86 24.15
CA PRO A 130 -7.83 -12.80 23.83
C PRO A 130 -7.14 -11.61 23.15
N PHE A 131 -7.80 -11.04 22.13
CA PHE A 131 -7.32 -9.83 21.46
C PHE A 131 -8.46 -8.82 21.20
N ASP A 132 -8.10 -7.55 21.09
CA ASP A 132 -8.99 -6.44 20.76
C ASP A 132 -8.84 -6.02 19.30
N VAL A 133 -7.68 -6.28 18.70
CA VAL A 133 -7.34 -5.94 17.31
C VAL A 133 -6.81 -7.17 16.59
N LEU A 134 -7.34 -7.44 15.39
CA LEU A 134 -6.78 -8.42 14.45
C LEU A 134 -6.10 -7.68 13.29
N VAL A 135 -4.80 -7.87 13.14
CA VAL A 135 -4.02 -7.29 12.02
C VAL A 135 -3.65 -8.38 11.03
N MET A 136 -4.14 -8.25 9.80
CA MET A 136 -3.79 -9.11 8.67
C MET A 136 -2.58 -8.50 7.94
N GLY A 137 -1.35 -8.79 8.42
CA GLY A 137 -0.13 -8.13 7.97
C GLY A 137 0.47 -8.72 6.70
N ASP A 138 0.56 -10.06 6.59
CA ASP A 138 1.16 -10.75 5.43
C ASP A 138 0.68 -12.19 5.33
N ASP A 139 0.75 -12.80 4.13
CA ASP A 139 0.37 -14.21 3.88
C ASP A 139 1.40 -15.22 4.43
N ALA A 140 2.56 -14.76 4.89
CA ALA A 140 3.62 -15.56 5.47
C ALA A 140 3.88 -15.23 6.96
N GLY A 141 4.72 -16.03 7.60
CA GLY A 141 5.21 -15.75 8.97
C GLY A 141 4.32 -16.28 10.10
N PHE A 142 3.26 -17.03 9.80
CA PHE A 142 2.39 -17.68 10.79
C PHE A 142 1.96 -19.08 10.32
N THR A 143 1.48 -19.90 11.27
CA THR A 143 0.90 -21.22 10.94
C THR A 143 -0.54 -21.03 10.51
N PHE A 144 -0.79 -21.06 9.20
CA PHE A 144 -2.07 -20.67 8.60
C PHE A 144 -3.28 -21.25 9.32
N ARG A 145 -3.38 -22.59 9.41
CA ARG A 145 -4.57 -23.24 9.93
C ARG A 145 -4.80 -22.95 11.43
N GLU A 146 -3.78 -23.08 12.23
CA GLU A 146 -3.84 -22.86 13.66
C GLU A 146 -4.21 -21.41 14.00
N SER A 147 -3.52 -20.46 13.38
CA SER A 147 -3.75 -19.05 13.64
C SER A 147 -5.10 -18.54 13.12
N VAL A 148 -5.55 -19.04 11.95
CA VAL A 148 -6.86 -18.68 11.40
C VAL A 148 -8.00 -19.30 12.20
N ASP A 149 -7.90 -20.59 12.59
CA ASP A 149 -8.90 -21.26 13.42
C ASP A 149 -9.01 -20.56 14.79
N GLY A 150 -7.88 -20.13 15.40
CA GLY A 150 -7.84 -19.34 16.64
C GLY A 150 -8.52 -17.98 16.47
N ALA A 151 -8.16 -17.23 15.43
CA ALA A 151 -8.78 -15.93 15.12
C ALA A 151 -10.30 -16.05 14.94
N VAL A 152 -10.79 -17.00 14.14
CA VAL A 152 -12.23 -17.23 13.93
C VAL A 152 -12.94 -17.57 15.25
N THR A 153 -12.34 -18.43 16.05
CA THR A 153 -12.90 -18.83 17.36
C THR A 153 -13.07 -17.62 18.28
N HIS A 154 -12.01 -16.78 18.36
CA HIS A 154 -12.06 -15.60 19.21
C HIS A 154 -13.08 -14.57 18.69
N LEU A 155 -13.09 -14.31 17.39
CA LEU A 155 -14.06 -13.40 16.77
C LEU A 155 -15.51 -13.85 17.04
N PHE A 156 -15.81 -15.13 16.90
CA PHE A 156 -17.14 -15.66 17.23
C PHE A 156 -17.50 -15.44 18.69
N HIS A 157 -16.57 -15.71 19.62
CA HIS A 157 -16.82 -15.50 21.05
C HIS A 157 -17.07 -14.03 21.39
N ARG A 158 -16.40 -13.09 20.75
CA ARG A 158 -16.56 -11.65 20.95
C ARG A 158 -17.90 -11.16 20.36
N TYR A 159 -18.16 -11.47 19.08
CA TYR A 159 -19.38 -11.03 18.41
C TYR A 159 -20.66 -11.68 18.98
N ASP A 160 -20.61 -12.89 19.49
CA ASP A 160 -21.73 -13.52 20.20
C ASP A 160 -22.08 -12.79 21.52
N ARG A 161 -21.17 -11.96 22.06
CA ARG A 161 -21.37 -11.13 23.26
C ARG A 161 -21.58 -9.65 22.95
N ASP A 162 -21.70 -9.29 21.67
CA ASP A 162 -21.75 -7.89 21.20
C ASP A 162 -20.49 -7.07 21.60
N GLU A 163 -19.34 -7.72 21.68
CA GLU A 163 -18.02 -7.12 21.94
C GLU A 163 -17.27 -6.96 20.61
N PRO A 164 -17.15 -5.75 20.01
CA PRO A 164 -16.47 -5.58 18.75
C PRO A 164 -14.97 -5.86 18.85
N VAL A 165 -14.38 -6.27 17.73
CA VAL A 165 -12.93 -6.41 17.53
C VAL A 165 -12.57 -5.54 16.34
N GLU A 166 -11.49 -4.78 16.46
CA GLU A 166 -10.97 -4.00 15.34
C GLU A 166 -10.28 -4.90 14.32
N LEU A 167 -10.68 -4.83 13.06
CA LEU A 167 -10.15 -5.68 12.00
C LEU A 167 -9.34 -4.81 11.02
N LEU A 168 -8.01 -4.98 10.98
CA LEU A 168 -7.11 -4.14 10.19
C LEU A 168 -6.42 -4.94 9.10
N LEU A 169 -6.45 -4.40 7.88
CA LEU A 169 -5.83 -4.96 6.69
C LEU A 169 -4.91 -3.92 6.05
N PRO A 170 -3.64 -3.85 6.46
CA PRO A 170 -2.67 -2.94 5.84
C PRO A 170 -2.49 -3.20 4.35
N ASN A 171 -2.33 -4.46 3.92
CA ASN A 171 -2.19 -4.82 2.51
C ASN A 171 -3.50 -5.44 1.99
N PRO A 172 -4.32 -4.70 1.19
CA PRO A 172 -5.58 -5.23 0.66
C PRO A 172 -5.43 -6.08 -0.62
N ASP A 173 -4.21 -6.25 -1.14
CA ASP A 173 -3.97 -6.99 -2.38
C ASP A 173 -4.45 -8.44 -2.25
N GLN A 174 -5.12 -8.94 -3.30
CA GLN A 174 -5.68 -10.29 -3.32
C GLN A 174 -4.66 -11.33 -3.79
N PHE A 175 -3.72 -10.92 -4.62
CA PHE A 175 -2.65 -11.76 -5.16
C PHE A 175 -1.43 -10.90 -5.47
N PHE A 176 -0.28 -11.55 -5.63
CA PHE A 176 0.96 -10.90 -6.05
C PHE A 176 1.71 -11.76 -7.07
N GLN A 177 2.55 -11.13 -7.87
CA GLN A 177 3.37 -11.80 -8.86
C GLN A 177 4.65 -12.36 -8.22
N ARG A 178 4.89 -13.68 -8.37
CA ARG A 178 6.10 -14.38 -7.89
C ARG A 178 7.19 -14.55 -8.95
N GLY A 179 6.93 -14.16 -10.18
CA GLY A 179 7.80 -14.33 -11.34
C GLY A 179 7.02 -14.15 -12.62
N ALA A 180 7.62 -14.34 -13.79
CA ALA A 180 7.00 -14.04 -15.08
C ALA A 180 5.59 -14.63 -15.26
N ASP A 181 5.39 -15.90 -14.86
CA ASP A 181 4.12 -16.64 -15.07
C ASP A 181 3.59 -17.27 -13.78
N ARG A 182 3.98 -16.77 -12.60
CA ARG A 182 3.58 -17.35 -11.31
C ARG A 182 3.00 -16.28 -10.39
N TYR A 183 1.87 -16.61 -9.77
CA TYR A 183 1.17 -15.76 -8.81
C TYR A 183 1.12 -16.42 -7.43
N GLY A 184 1.04 -15.62 -6.38
CA GLY A 184 0.78 -16.02 -5.02
C GLY A 184 -0.51 -15.41 -4.51
N VAL A 185 -1.12 -16.07 -3.52
CA VAL A 185 -2.25 -15.53 -2.77
C VAL A 185 -1.70 -14.51 -1.77
N ALA A 186 -2.24 -13.30 -1.75
CA ALA A 186 -1.87 -12.27 -0.78
C ALA A 186 -2.81 -12.27 0.43
N ILE A 187 -2.42 -11.57 1.47
CA ILE A 187 -3.17 -11.52 2.74
C ILE A 187 -4.58 -10.97 2.58
N GLY A 188 -4.84 -10.08 1.62
CA GLY A 188 -6.17 -9.56 1.33
C GLY A 188 -7.17 -10.65 0.93
N ALA A 189 -6.72 -11.71 0.24
CA ALA A 189 -7.59 -12.85 -0.07
C ALA A 189 -7.94 -13.66 1.18
N ILE A 190 -7.01 -13.78 2.13
CA ILE A 190 -7.25 -14.45 3.41
C ILE A 190 -8.22 -13.62 4.26
N ALA A 191 -8.06 -12.29 4.27
CA ALA A 191 -8.99 -11.38 4.92
C ALA A 191 -10.41 -11.50 4.33
N SER A 192 -10.53 -11.54 3.00
CA SER A 192 -11.82 -11.75 2.31
C SER A 192 -12.46 -13.10 2.66
N MET A 193 -11.67 -14.15 2.86
CA MET A 193 -12.16 -15.43 3.35
C MET A 193 -12.73 -15.31 4.77
N LEU A 194 -12.07 -14.57 5.67
CA LEU A 194 -12.57 -14.32 7.03
C LEU A 194 -13.85 -13.47 6.99
N GLU A 195 -13.90 -12.42 6.16
CA GLU A 195 -15.12 -11.62 5.96
C GLU A 195 -16.30 -12.50 5.51
N SER A 196 -16.08 -13.42 4.58
CA SER A 196 -17.12 -14.36 4.11
C SER A 196 -17.60 -15.32 5.22
N ILE A 197 -16.71 -15.79 6.08
CA ILE A 197 -17.06 -16.62 7.25
C ILE A 197 -17.91 -15.83 8.26
N LEU A 198 -17.53 -14.56 8.49
CA LEU A 198 -18.26 -13.67 9.40
C LEU A 198 -19.63 -13.30 8.83
N GLU A 199 -19.73 -13.06 7.52
CA GLU A 199 -20.99 -12.78 6.82
C GLU A 199 -21.95 -13.97 6.88
N ASP A 200 -21.48 -15.20 6.69
CA ASP A 200 -22.29 -16.41 6.81
C ASP A 200 -22.89 -16.58 8.21
N ARG A 201 -22.10 -16.25 9.28
CA ARG A 201 -22.56 -16.36 10.66
C ARG A 201 -23.38 -15.15 11.13
N TYR A 202 -23.06 -13.94 10.67
CA TYR A 202 -23.64 -12.68 11.11
C TYR A 202 -24.15 -11.83 9.94
N PRO A 203 -25.10 -12.30 9.13
CA PRO A 203 -25.48 -11.67 7.84
C PRO A 203 -25.97 -10.22 7.98
N ASP A 204 -26.55 -9.86 9.14
CA ASP A 204 -27.10 -8.51 9.38
C ASP A 204 -26.08 -7.54 10.01
N ARG A 205 -24.91 -8.01 10.43
CA ARG A 205 -23.91 -7.21 11.17
C ARG A 205 -22.47 -7.71 10.98
N ALA A 206 -22.18 -8.33 9.86
CA ALA A 206 -20.84 -8.81 9.57
C ALA A 206 -19.83 -7.66 9.58
N PRO A 207 -18.76 -7.74 10.39
CA PRO A 207 -17.71 -6.76 10.35
C PRO A 207 -16.86 -6.96 9.09
N THR A 208 -16.25 -5.86 8.63
CA THR A 208 -15.29 -5.86 7.53
C THR A 208 -13.96 -5.33 8.01
N PHE A 209 -12.90 -5.71 7.31
CA PHE A 209 -11.58 -5.15 7.58
C PHE A 209 -11.48 -3.70 7.11
N GLU A 210 -10.90 -2.84 7.96
CA GLU A 210 -10.44 -1.52 7.55
C GLU A 210 -9.16 -1.67 6.74
N ARG A 211 -9.20 -1.18 5.50
CA ARG A 211 -8.12 -1.31 4.51
C ARG A 211 -7.26 -0.06 4.53
N LEU A 212 -6.03 -0.17 5.03
CA LEU A 212 -5.13 0.98 5.23
C LEU A 212 -4.25 1.28 4.01
N GLY A 213 -4.00 0.29 3.15
CA GLY A 213 -3.19 0.45 1.95
C GLY A 213 -3.95 1.00 0.74
N LYS A 214 -3.23 1.29 -0.33
CA LYS A 214 -3.79 1.73 -1.62
C LYS A 214 -4.95 0.83 -2.06
N PRO A 215 -6.08 1.36 -2.52
CA PRO A 215 -6.36 2.74 -2.94
C PRO A 215 -6.93 3.67 -1.83
N ASN A 216 -6.70 3.37 -0.55
CA ASN A 216 -7.10 4.25 0.53
C ASN A 216 -6.40 5.61 0.37
N PRO A 217 -7.13 6.76 0.32
CA PRO A 217 -6.55 8.08 0.16
C PRO A 217 -5.59 8.47 1.29
N ASP A 218 -5.80 8.03 2.52
CA ASP A 218 -4.99 8.40 3.68
C ASP A 218 -3.49 8.11 3.48
N MET A 219 -3.16 7.04 2.73
CA MET A 219 -1.77 6.70 2.43
C MET A 219 -1.13 7.69 1.46
N PHE A 220 -1.91 8.21 0.51
CA PHE A 220 -1.45 9.24 -0.44
C PHE A 220 -1.39 10.61 0.23
N ASP A 221 -2.39 10.96 1.05
CA ASP A 221 -2.43 12.20 1.82
C ASP A 221 -1.21 12.29 2.75
N HIS A 222 -0.91 11.20 3.48
CA HIS A 222 0.29 11.11 4.32
C HIS A 222 1.58 11.27 3.51
N GLY A 223 1.66 10.67 2.32
CA GLY A 223 2.82 10.83 1.43
C GLY A 223 2.96 12.26 0.90
N ALA A 224 1.86 12.87 0.48
CA ALA A 224 1.81 14.23 -0.04
C ALA A 224 2.19 15.26 1.05
N GLU A 225 1.71 15.06 2.29
CA GLU A 225 2.10 15.88 3.44
C GLU A 225 3.61 15.85 3.66
N GLN A 226 4.21 14.66 3.71
CA GLN A 226 5.66 14.50 3.87
C GLN A 226 6.49 15.08 2.71
N VAL A 227 5.98 15.03 1.47
CA VAL A 227 6.61 15.69 0.32
C VAL A 227 6.52 17.20 0.45
N SER A 228 5.35 17.71 0.84
CA SER A 228 5.09 19.14 1.00
C SER A 228 5.95 19.78 2.10
N GLU A 229 6.26 19.04 3.17
CA GLU A 229 7.14 19.52 4.25
C GLU A 229 8.57 19.81 3.78
N GLU A 230 9.03 19.19 2.70
CA GLU A 230 10.34 19.43 2.11
C GLU A 230 10.36 20.64 1.13
N LEU A 231 9.19 21.14 0.76
CA LEU A 231 9.02 22.24 -0.21
C LEU A 231 8.89 23.61 0.50
N PRO A 232 9.16 24.72 -0.19
CA PRO A 232 8.94 26.05 0.38
C PRO A 232 7.47 26.28 0.74
N THR A 233 7.19 26.82 1.93
CA THR A 233 5.87 27.00 2.56
C THR A 233 4.89 27.92 1.78
N SER A 234 5.23 28.42 0.61
CA SER A 234 4.48 29.46 -0.11
C SER A 234 3.62 28.99 -1.28
N SER A 235 3.58 27.70 -1.57
CA SER A 235 2.82 27.14 -2.69
C SER A 235 2.01 25.91 -2.25
N ASP A 236 0.86 25.73 -2.87
CA ASP A 236 0.15 24.45 -2.89
C ASP A 236 0.92 23.59 -3.91
N PRO A 237 1.68 22.57 -3.50
CA PRO A 237 2.61 21.91 -4.40
C PRO A 237 1.88 20.98 -5.36
N ASP A 238 2.28 20.97 -6.62
CA ASP A 238 1.84 20.01 -7.61
C ASP A 238 2.58 18.68 -7.41
N ILE A 239 1.90 17.65 -6.87
CA ILE A 239 2.45 16.33 -6.59
C ILE A 239 1.85 15.30 -7.53
N LEU A 240 2.72 14.51 -8.20
CA LEU A 240 2.33 13.46 -9.12
C LEU A 240 2.47 12.07 -8.51
N VAL A 241 1.44 11.24 -8.66
CA VAL A 241 1.51 9.81 -8.34
C VAL A 241 1.94 9.03 -9.59
N ILE A 242 2.99 8.21 -9.48
CA ILE A 242 3.42 7.29 -10.55
C ILE A 242 3.15 5.86 -10.08
N GLY A 243 2.29 5.13 -10.80
CA GLY A 243 1.92 3.75 -10.46
C GLY A 243 1.68 2.89 -11.70
N ASP A 244 1.52 1.57 -11.50
CA ASP A 244 1.27 0.62 -12.60
C ASP A 244 -0.15 0.05 -12.58
N GLN A 245 -0.91 0.27 -11.50
CA GLN A 245 -2.23 -0.32 -11.33
C GLN A 245 -3.34 0.73 -11.24
N LEU A 246 -4.35 0.58 -12.12
CA LEU A 246 -5.51 1.47 -12.15
C LEU A 246 -6.33 1.46 -10.85
N ASN A 247 -6.50 0.27 -10.23
CA ASN A 247 -7.39 0.11 -9.10
C ASN A 247 -6.76 0.43 -7.74
N THR A 248 -5.45 0.53 -7.66
CA THR A 248 -4.70 0.89 -6.45
C THR A 248 -4.11 2.29 -6.58
N ASP A 249 -3.15 2.47 -7.47
CA ASP A 249 -2.39 3.72 -7.58
C ASP A 249 -3.22 4.86 -8.17
N ILE A 250 -3.78 4.65 -9.36
CA ILE A 250 -4.51 5.70 -10.09
C ILE A 250 -5.83 6.04 -9.38
N ARG A 251 -6.54 5.02 -8.89
CA ARG A 251 -7.75 5.24 -8.09
C ARG A 251 -7.45 5.94 -6.78
N GLY A 252 -6.35 5.54 -6.10
CA GLY A 252 -5.92 6.14 -4.85
C GLY A 252 -5.51 7.60 -5.03
N ALA A 253 -4.69 7.91 -6.04
CA ALA A 253 -4.33 9.27 -6.40
C ALA A 253 -5.59 10.15 -6.63
N ARG A 254 -6.52 9.67 -7.43
CA ARG A 254 -7.79 10.36 -7.70
C ARG A 254 -8.62 10.57 -6.41
N ASN A 255 -8.65 9.58 -5.51
CA ASN A 255 -9.38 9.70 -4.25
C ASN A 255 -8.75 10.76 -3.32
N ALA A 256 -7.43 10.92 -3.38
CA ALA A 256 -6.68 11.95 -2.67
C ALA A 256 -6.64 13.31 -3.40
N GLY A 257 -7.23 13.41 -4.60
CA GLY A 257 -7.23 14.65 -5.39
C GLY A 257 -5.91 14.96 -6.08
N LEU A 258 -5.02 13.98 -6.24
CA LEU A 258 -3.70 14.10 -6.88
C LEU A 258 -3.76 13.68 -8.35
N GLU A 259 -2.90 14.30 -9.18
CA GLU A 259 -2.68 13.86 -10.55
C GLU A 259 -1.88 12.55 -10.60
N SER A 260 -2.07 11.78 -11.66
CA SER A 260 -1.51 10.43 -11.76
C SER A 260 -0.93 10.11 -13.14
N ALA A 261 0.19 9.38 -13.14
CA ALA A 261 0.83 8.82 -14.33
C ALA A 261 0.81 7.29 -14.24
N LEU A 262 0.25 6.63 -15.26
CA LEU A 262 0.25 5.17 -15.35
C LEU A 262 1.48 4.68 -16.11
N MET A 263 2.24 3.75 -15.51
CA MET A 263 3.31 3.01 -16.16
C MET A 263 2.71 1.93 -17.08
N ALA A 264 2.49 2.29 -18.36
CA ALA A 264 1.80 1.42 -19.31
C ALA A 264 2.65 0.24 -19.81
N SER A 265 3.97 0.25 -19.63
CA SER A 265 4.86 -0.87 -19.98
C SER A 265 4.53 -2.16 -19.20
N SER A 266 3.97 -2.04 -18.01
CA SER A 266 3.49 -3.16 -17.19
C SER A 266 2.04 -3.57 -17.52
N HIS A 267 1.32 -2.82 -18.38
CA HIS A 267 -0.13 -3.03 -18.59
C HIS A 267 -0.56 -2.83 -20.06
N GLU A 268 -0.25 -3.78 -20.94
CA GLU A 268 -0.55 -3.70 -22.39
C GLU A 268 -2.05 -3.45 -22.74
N ARG A 269 -2.98 -3.71 -21.82
CA ARG A 269 -4.44 -3.55 -22.01
C ARG A 269 -5.06 -2.53 -21.05
N TRP A 270 -4.29 -1.54 -20.62
CA TRP A 270 -4.75 -0.56 -19.65
C TRP A 270 -6.01 0.20 -20.10
N GLU A 271 -6.16 0.52 -21.41
CA GLU A 271 -7.34 1.23 -21.91
C GLU A 271 -8.64 0.44 -21.75
N GLU A 272 -8.60 -0.88 -21.90
CA GLU A 272 -9.77 -1.73 -21.68
C GLU A 272 -10.11 -1.79 -20.21
N ALA A 273 -9.10 -1.92 -19.35
CA ALA A 273 -9.26 -1.92 -17.91
C ALA A 273 -9.76 -0.56 -17.40
N ALA A 274 -9.26 0.56 -17.94
CA ALA A 274 -9.73 1.90 -17.61
C ALA A 274 -11.20 2.10 -17.99
N ARG A 275 -11.59 1.66 -19.18
CA ARG A 275 -13.00 1.69 -19.61
C ARG A 275 -13.91 0.84 -18.71
N ALA A 276 -13.45 -0.31 -18.27
CA ALA A 276 -14.21 -1.20 -17.40
C ALA A 276 -14.35 -0.67 -15.97
N SER A 277 -13.31 -0.04 -15.43
CA SER A 277 -13.25 0.47 -14.06
C SER A 277 -13.76 1.93 -13.92
N GLY A 278 -13.79 2.69 -15.02
CA GLY A 278 -14.03 4.14 -15.03
C GLY A 278 -12.91 4.96 -14.38
N VAL A 279 -11.71 4.38 -14.26
CA VAL A 279 -10.52 5.02 -13.68
C VAL A 279 -9.52 5.29 -14.78
N TYR A 280 -9.21 6.55 -15.01
CA TYR A 280 -8.28 7.02 -16.02
C TYR A 280 -7.14 7.78 -15.35
N PRO A 281 -5.87 7.56 -15.76
CA PRO A 281 -4.75 8.40 -15.35
C PRO A 281 -4.77 9.74 -16.11
N ASP A 282 -4.00 10.71 -15.62
CA ASP A 282 -3.80 11.99 -16.30
C ASP A 282 -2.69 11.86 -17.36
N TYR A 283 -1.64 11.08 -17.05
CA TYR A 283 -0.50 10.84 -17.92
C TYR A 283 -0.25 9.35 -18.14
N ILE A 284 0.38 9.04 -19.28
CA ILE A 284 0.90 7.69 -19.62
C ILE A 284 2.40 7.76 -19.75
N LEU A 285 3.10 6.86 -19.06
CA LEU A 285 4.53 6.60 -19.19
C LEU A 285 4.78 5.21 -19.79
N HIS A 286 5.71 5.12 -20.76
CA HIS A 286 6.12 3.82 -21.31
C HIS A 286 7.37 3.23 -20.63
N GLY A 287 8.01 3.98 -19.76
CA GLY A 287 9.20 3.57 -19.00
C GLY A 287 9.78 4.74 -18.24
N LEU A 288 10.82 4.44 -17.45
CA LEU A 288 11.63 5.43 -16.73
C LEU A 288 12.95 5.76 -17.46
N GLU A 289 13.12 5.26 -18.67
CA GLU A 289 14.23 5.64 -19.56
C GLU A 289 13.83 6.84 -20.41
N ASN A 290 14.80 7.73 -20.65
CA ASN A 290 14.66 8.92 -21.48
C ASN A 290 14.79 8.56 -22.96
#